data_95eeba75be137fb422ddf5c50ff5884e
#
_entry.id   95eeba75be137fb422ddf5c50ff5884e
#
_cell.length_a   1.000
_cell.length_b   1.000
_cell.length_c   1.000
_cell.angle_alpha   90.00
_cell.angle_beta   90.00
_cell.angle_gamma   90.00
#
_symmetry.space_group_name_H-M   'P 1'
#
loop_
_entity.id
_entity.type
_entity.pdbx_description
1 polymer ?
#
loop_
_entity_poly.entity_id
_entity_poly.type
_entity_poly.pdbx_seq_one_letter_code
_entity_poly.pdbx_strand_id
1 'polypeptide(L)'
;IAGLKMLQFIREGFDNLSNIKIFHSKDFFLNLFRPYNYKLARTGVKRSIYGSLPKLLFELIFITLVSFFIIFTIYNDNSKQELFNQLVFFSVVSLRVIPALNSLSVSYQKIRYGKPAISLIYEEFNKFESIADQPKDYKFNFNGDIKINNISFKHENSEKFLLKNISFEIKKNKVTGIIGQNGSGKTTLINIICGLLEPNQGKIKINEKNIHENLFNWQKIIGFIPQNIFMIDNTLETNIAFGVEKENIDRDKVLKIMKLTELDRDFSPESLIGENGSLLSGGQKQKIAISRALYKDPQILIFDEPTSS
;
A
#
# COMPACT_ATOMS: atom_id res chain seq x y z
N ILE A 1 -7.80 -5.92 13.92
CA ILE A 1 -6.63 -5.80 14.81
C ILE A 1 -5.89 -7.14 14.96
N ALA A 2 -6.55 -8.26 15.37
CA ALA A 2 -5.85 -9.55 15.55
C ALA A 2 -5.26 -10.11 14.23
N GLY A 3 -5.99 -9.99 13.12
CA GLY A 3 -5.50 -10.42 11.80
C GLY A 3 -4.29 -9.62 11.31
N LEU A 4 -4.29 -8.31 11.52
CA LEU A 4 -3.14 -7.46 11.16
C LEU A 4 -1.89 -7.83 11.98
N LYS A 5 -2.05 -8.03 13.30
CA LYS A 5 -0.92 -8.46 14.15
C LYS A 5 -0.41 -9.85 13.77
N MET A 6 -1.29 -10.78 13.42
CA MET A 6 -0.88 -12.09 12.94
C MET A 6 -0.04 -11.99 11.66
N LEU A 7 -0.49 -11.21 10.66
CA LEU A 7 0.26 -10.96 9.43
C LEU A 7 1.61 -10.29 9.70
N GLN A 8 1.65 -9.34 10.63
CA GLN A 8 2.89 -8.69 11.06
C GLN A 8 3.89 -9.72 11.60
N PHE A 9 3.49 -10.59 12.54
CA PHE A 9 4.38 -11.62 13.08
C PHE A 9 4.82 -12.67 12.06
N ILE A 10 3.94 -13.01 11.09
CA ILE A 10 4.33 -13.88 9.97
C ILE A 10 5.44 -13.20 9.17
N ARG A 11 5.25 -11.94 8.77
CA ARG A 11 6.23 -11.17 8.01
C ARG A 11 7.55 -11.04 8.78
N GLU A 12 7.49 -10.60 10.04
CA GLU A 12 8.68 -10.50 10.90
C GLU A 12 9.43 -11.83 11.04
N GLY A 13 8.69 -12.95 11.14
CA GLY A 13 9.26 -14.29 11.21
C GLY A 13 9.97 -14.70 9.92
N PHE A 14 9.39 -14.40 8.75
CA PHE A 14 10.02 -14.71 7.46
C PHE A 14 11.19 -13.78 7.14
N ASP A 15 11.05 -12.48 7.39
CA ASP A 15 12.11 -11.49 7.17
C ASP A 15 13.35 -11.77 8.05
N ASN A 16 13.15 -12.36 9.23
CA ASN A 16 14.22 -12.69 10.18
C ASN A 16 14.55 -14.20 10.28
N LEU A 17 14.21 -14.99 9.26
CA LEU A 17 14.35 -16.46 9.30
C LEU A 17 15.79 -16.92 9.62
N SER A 18 16.79 -16.24 9.07
CA SER A 18 18.20 -16.53 9.31
C SER A 18 18.57 -16.31 10.79
N ASN A 19 18.12 -15.19 11.38
CA ASN A 19 18.34 -14.89 12.78
C ASN A 19 17.63 -15.88 13.71
N ILE A 20 16.37 -16.23 13.37
CA ILE A 20 15.58 -17.21 14.12
C ILE A 20 16.29 -18.57 14.15
N LYS A 21 16.91 -18.99 13.04
CA LYS A 21 17.68 -20.23 12.96
C LYS A 21 18.97 -20.15 13.77
N ILE A 22 19.77 -19.08 13.60
CA ILE A 22 21.06 -18.93 14.28
C ILE A 22 20.88 -18.80 15.80
N PHE A 23 19.91 -18.03 16.24
CA PHE A 23 19.64 -17.82 17.68
C PHE A 23 18.74 -18.89 18.30
N HIS A 24 18.32 -19.92 17.56
CA HIS A 24 17.39 -20.97 18.02
C HIS A 24 16.11 -20.42 18.68
N SER A 25 15.61 -19.27 18.21
CA SER A 25 14.52 -18.52 18.83
C SER A 25 13.13 -18.87 18.30
N LYS A 26 12.97 -20.03 17.66
CA LYS A 26 11.69 -20.47 17.05
C LYS A 26 10.52 -20.43 18.02
N ASP A 27 10.70 -20.93 19.25
CA ASP A 27 9.62 -21.01 20.24
C ASP A 27 9.16 -19.61 20.71
N PHE A 28 10.08 -18.65 20.77
CA PHE A 28 9.74 -17.27 21.08
C PHE A 28 8.77 -16.71 20.03
N PHE A 29 9.07 -16.82 18.74
CA PHE A 29 8.20 -16.34 17.67
C PHE A 29 6.87 -17.10 17.60
N LEU A 30 6.87 -18.42 17.83
CA LEU A 30 5.64 -19.20 17.91
C LEU A 30 4.76 -18.76 19.07
N ASN A 31 5.34 -18.43 20.22
CA ASN A 31 4.59 -17.96 21.39
C ASN A 31 3.99 -16.57 21.17
N LEU A 32 4.64 -15.70 20.39
CA LEU A 32 4.06 -14.42 19.98
C LEU A 32 2.90 -14.59 18.99
N PHE A 33 3.00 -15.55 18.07
CA PHE A 33 2.01 -15.81 17.03
C PHE A 33 0.75 -16.53 17.58
N ARG A 34 0.93 -17.56 18.42
CA ARG A 34 -0.15 -18.45 18.92
C ARG A 34 -1.38 -17.72 19.48
N PRO A 35 -1.28 -16.71 20.37
CA PRO A 35 -2.46 -16.06 20.96
C PRO A 35 -3.31 -15.34 19.91
N TYR A 36 -2.68 -14.73 18.89
CA TYR A 36 -3.40 -14.04 17.81
C TYR A 36 -4.05 -15.02 16.86
N ASN A 37 -3.36 -16.11 16.51
CA ASN A 37 -3.91 -17.20 15.71
C ASN A 37 -5.13 -17.85 16.41
N TYR A 38 -5.00 -18.16 17.69
CA TYR A 38 -6.13 -18.71 18.50
C TYR A 38 -7.31 -17.73 18.56
N LYS A 39 -7.05 -16.45 18.78
CA LYS A 39 -8.10 -15.42 18.79
C LYS A 39 -8.81 -15.32 17.45
N LEU A 40 -8.06 -15.40 16.35
CA LEU A 40 -8.61 -15.36 14.99
C LEU A 40 -9.48 -16.61 14.71
N ALA A 41 -8.95 -17.79 15.01
CA ALA A 41 -9.66 -19.06 14.86
C ALA A 41 -10.97 -19.07 15.69
N ARG A 42 -10.92 -18.66 16.95
CA ARG A 42 -12.09 -18.56 17.82
C ARG A 42 -13.13 -17.55 17.29
N THR A 43 -12.66 -16.42 16.74
CA THR A 43 -13.56 -15.44 16.13
C THR A 43 -14.20 -16.00 14.86
N GLY A 44 -13.45 -16.75 14.05
CA GLY A 44 -13.94 -17.46 12.86
C GLY A 44 -15.04 -18.47 13.22
N VAL A 45 -14.81 -19.31 14.22
CA VAL A 45 -15.81 -20.27 14.73
C VAL A 45 -17.08 -19.55 15.20
N LYS A 46 -16.95 -18.50 16.02
CA LYS A 46 -18.10 -17.69 16.46
C LYS A 46 -18.87 -17.12 15.28
N ARG A 47 -18.16 -16.56 14.29
CA ARG A 47 -18.77 -16.01 13.09
C ARG A 47 -19.54 -17.07 12.29
N SER A 48 -18.98 -18.28 12.16
CA SER A 48 -19.65 -19.40 11.49
C SER A 48 -20.94 -19.81 12.22
N ILE A 49 -20.88 -19.96 13.57
CA ILE A 49 -22.05 -20.30 14.38
C ILE A 49 -23.14 -19.22 14.25
N TYR A 50 -22.79 -17.94 14.47
CA TYR A 50 -23.76 -16.84 14.34
C TYR A 50 -24.29 -16.68 12.92
N GLY A 51 -23.49 -17.05 11.90
CA GLY A 51 -23.90 -17.05 10.51
C GLY A 51 -24.94 -18.12 10.17
N SER A 52 -24.91 -19.28 10.84
CA SER A 52 -25.85 -20.39 10.62
C SER A 52 -27.12 -20.31 11.47
N LEU A 53 -27.11 -19.57 12.59
CA LEU A 53 -28.26 -19.42 13.47
C LEU A 53 -29.55 -18.95 12.76
N PRO A 54 -29.55 -17.93 11.88
CA PRO A 54 -30.78 -17.50 11.20
C PRO A 54 -31.43 -18.62 10.39
N LYS A 55 -30.62 -19.46 9.73
CA LYS A 55 -31.13 -20.60 8.96
C LYS A 55 -31.90 -21.57 9.85
N LEU A 56 -31.33 -21.96 10.98
CA LEU A 56 -31.97 -22.86 11.94
C LEU A 56 -33.26 -22.26 12.51
N LEU A 57 -33.26 -20.96 12.80
CA LEU A 57 -34.46 -20.25 13.26
C LEU A 57 -35.56 -20.25 12.21
N PHE A 58 -35.26 -19.99 10.95
CA PHE A 58 -36.23 -20.03 9.84
C PHE A 58 -36.80 -21.43 9.65
N GLU A 59 -35.98 -22.47 9.71
CA GLU A 59 -36.43 -23.85 9.63
C GLU A 59 -37.38 -24.21 10.79
N LEU A 60 -37.03 -23.82 12.01
CA LEU A 60 -37.85 -24.08 13.18
C LEU A 60 -39.19 -23.34 13.11
N ILE A 61 -39.19 -22.05 12.76
CA ILE A 61 -40.43 -21.27 12.57
C ILE A 61 -41.32 -21.92 11.50
N PHE A 62 -40.72 -22.34 10.39
CA PHE A 62 -41.44 -22.95 9.30
C PHE A 62 -42.11 -24.28 9.74
N ILE A 63 -41.35 -25.15 10.40
CA ILE A 63 -41.88 -26.41 10.94
C ILE A 63 -43.05 -26.16 11.92
N THR A 64 -42.92 -25.21 12.81
CA THR A 64 -43.97 -24.87 13.78
C THR A 64 -45.24 -24.33 13.09
N LEU A 65 -45.08 -23.48 12.06
CA LEU A 65 -46.22 -22.99 11.26
C LEU A 65 -46.92 -24.11 10.51
N VAL A 66 -46.17 -24.97 9.83
CA VAL A 66 -46.75 -26.13 9.11
C VAL A 66 -47.49 -27.06 10.07
N SER A 67 -46.89 -27.37 11.22
CA SER A 67 -47.53 -28.23 12.25
C SER A 67 -48.83 -27.59 12.77
N PHE A 68 -48.81 -26.27 13.00
CA PHE A 68 -50.02 -25.56 13.43
C PHE A 68 -51.14 -25.64 12.39
N PHE A 69 -50.82 -25.43 11.10
CA PHE A 69 -51.78 -25.52 10.01
C PHE A 69 -52.36 -26.92 9.86
N ILE A 70 -51.54 -27.97 9.97
CA ILE A 70 -52.01 -29.35 9.92
C ILE A 70 -52.98 -29.64 11.06
N ILE A 71 -52.65 -29.27 12.29
CA ILE A 71 -53.52 -29.47 13.47
C ILE A 71 -54.84 -28.70 13.30
N PHE A 72 -54.77 -27.44 12.83
CA PHE A 72 -55.96 -26.62 12.57
C PHE A 72 -56.89 -27.24 11.50
N THR A 73 -56.31 -27.79 10.42
CA THR A 73 -57.09 -28.48 9.36
C THR A 73 -57.76 -29.75 9.86
N ILE A 74 -57.08 -30.53 10.70
CA ILE A 74 -57.64 -31.73 11.33
C ILE A 74 -58.79 -31.36 12.30
N TYR A 75 -58.61 -30.30 13.07
CA TYR A 75 -59.63 -29.84 14.03
C TYR A 75 -60.95 -29.40 13.37
N ASN A 76 -60.86 -28.84 12.14
CA ASN A 76 -62.00 -28.36 11.38
C ASN A 76 -62.66 -29.44 10.49
N ASP A 77 -62.37 -30.72 10.69
CA ASP A 77 -62.92 -31.88 9.96
C ASP A 77 -62.77 -31.79 8.41
N ASN A 78 -61.75 -31.12 7.92
CA ASN A 78 -61.49 -30.98 6.50
C ASN A 78 -61.09 -32.32 5.85
N SER A 79 -61.34 -32.43 4.56
CA SER A 79 -61.11 -33.67 3.80
C SER A 79 -59.60 -34.04 3.74
N LYS A 80 -59.32 -35.36 3.66
CA LYS A 80 -57.94 -35.87 3.48
C LYS A 80 -57.26 -35.27 2.23
N GLN A 81 -58.02 -34.89 1.21
CA GLN A 81 -57.52 -34.24 -0.01
C GLN A 81 -56.97 -32.84 0.27
N GLU A 82 -57.61 -32.07 1.16
CA GLU A 82 -57.15 -30.74 1.55
C GLU A 82 -55.84 -30.79 2.35
N LEU A 83 -55.72 -31.78 3.24
CA LEU A 83 -54.46 -32.03 3.96
C LEU A 83 -53.31 -32.35 3.02
N PHE A 84 -53.56 -33.21 2.02
CA PHE A 84 -52.54 -33.55 1.02
C PHE A 84 -52.14 -32.34 0.23
N ASN A 85 -53.07 -31.54 -0.27
CA ASN A 85 -52.78 -30.31 -1.03
C ASN A 85 -52.00 -29.31 -0.22
N GLN A 86 -52.31 -29.12 1.06
CA GLN A 86 -51.56 -28.24 1.97
C GLN A 86 -50.14 -28.73 2.20
N LEU A 87 -49.92 -30.03 2.40
CA LEU A 87 -48.56 -30.60 2.54
C LEU A 87 -47.71 -30.37 1.30
N VAL A 88 -48.29 -30.60 0.09
CA VAL A 88 -47.59 -30.33 -1.18
C VAL A 88 -47.26 -28.86 -1.30
N PHE A 89 -48.21 -27.96 -1.03
CA PHE A 89 -47.99 -26.51 -1.08
C PHE A 89 -46.87 -26.06 -0.15
N PHE A 90 -46.92 -26.44 1.14
CA PHE A 90 -45.89 -26.08 2.10
C PHE A 90 -44.51 -26.67 1.73
N SER A 91 -44.47 -27.88 1.18
CA SER A 91 -43.23 -28.49 0.71
C SER A 91 -42.58 -27.68 -0.42
N VAL A 92 -43.35 -27.24 -1.42
CA VAL A 92 -42.86 -26.40 -2.52
C VAL A 92 -42.43 -25.02 -2.01
N VAL A 93 -43.21 -24.43 -1.10
CA VAL A 93 -42.89 -23.13 -0.51
C VAL A 93 -41.59 -23.20 0.30
N SER A 94 -41.39 -24.27 1.11
CA SER A 94 -40.18 -24.44 1.90
C SER A 94 -38.91 -24.50 1.06
N LEU A 95 -38.96 -25.24 -0.05
CA LEU A 95 -37.80 -25.37 -0.97
C LEU A 95 -37.38 -24.05 -1.59
N ARG A 96 -38.26 -23.05 -1.71
CA ARG A 96 -37.94 -21.73 -2.29
C ARG A 96 -37.74 -20.64 -1.25
N VAL A 97 -38.58 -20.57 -0.23
CA VAL A 97 -38.57 -19.45 0.72
C VAL A 97 -37.40 -19.56 1.71
N ILE A 98 -37.13 -20.75 2.24
CA ILE A 98 -36.05 -20.93 3.22
C ILE A 98 -34.68 -20.56 2.61
N PRO A 99 -34.27 -21.03 1.40
CA PRO A 99 -33.01 -20.60 0.80
C PRO A 99 -32.96 -19.10 0.47
N ALA A 100 -34.08 -18.50 0.02
CA ALA A 100 -34.15 -17.07 -0.24
C ALA A 100 -33.93 -16.22 1.02
N LEU A 101 -34.59 -16.56 2.14
CA LEU A 101 -34.40 -15.89 3.44
C LEU A 101 -32.97 -16.05 3.94
N ASN A 102 -32.40 -17.26 3.80
CA ASN A 102 -31.01 -17.49 4.16
C ASN A 102 -30.03 -16.64 3.32
N SER A 103 -30.25 -16.56 1.99
CA SER A 103 -29.44 -15.71 1.10
C SER A 103 -29.51 -14.22 1.48
N LEU A 104 -30.71 -13.72 1.78
CA LEU A 104 -30.90 -12.36 2.28
C LEU A 104 -30.15 -12.11 3.59
N SER A 105 -30.24 -13.04 4.53
CA SER A 105 -29.56 -12.96 5.83
C SER A 105 -28.03 -12.91 5.66
N VAL A 106 -27.49 -13.79 4.83
CA VAL A 106 -26.03 -13.81 4.52
C VAL A 106 -25.60 -12.52 3.83
N SER A 107 -26.37 -12.02 2.86
CA SER A 107 -26.09 -10.78 2.15
C SER A 107 -26.10 -9.57 3.09
N TYR A 108 -27.08 -9.47 3.97
CA TYR A 108 -27.13 -8.43 5.00
C TYR A 108 -25.91 -8.47 5.92
N GLN A 109 -25.50 -9.67 6.36
CA GLN A 109 -24.29 -9.82 7.18
C GLN A 109 -23.04 -9.38 6.44
N LYS A 110 -22.88 -9.73 5.14
CA LYS A 110 -21.73 -9.27 4.31
C LYS A 110 -21.66 -7.75 4.23
N ILE A 111 -22.79 -7.07 4.01
CA ILE A 111 -22.85 -5.61 3.98
C ILE A 111 -22.44 -5.01 5.33
N ARG A 112 -23.02 -5.54 6.42
CA ARG A 112 -22.71 -5.07 7.78
C ARG A 112 -21.24 -5.22 8.14
N TYR A 113 -20.62 -6.34 7.78
CA TYR A 113 -19.19 -6.57 8.03
C TYR A 113 -18.27 -5.76 7.10
N GLY A 114 -18.71 -5.47 5.87
CA GLY A 114 -17.94 -4.68 4.91
C GLY A 114 -17.96 -3.16 5.19
N LYS A 115 -19.03 -2.66 5.81
CA LYS A 115 -19.23 -1.22 6.05
C LYS A 115 -18.04 -0.51 6.70
N PRO A 116 -17.40 -1.03 7.79
CA PRO A 116 -16.27 -0.35 8.41
C PRO A 116 -15.05 -0.24 7.48
N ALA A 117 -14.82 -1.23 6.62
CA ALA A 117 -13.72 -1.18 5.65
C ALA A 117 -13.98 -0.13 4.56
N ILE A 118 -15.23 -0.06 4.06
CA ILE A 118 -15.65 0.93 3.08
C ILE A 118 -15.53 2.35 3.66
N SER A 119 -15.98 2.56 4.92
CA SER A 119 -15.88 3.87 5.57
C SER A 119 -14.43 4.33 5.71
N LEU A 120 -13.53 3.43 6.09
CA LEU A 120 -12.11 3.74 6.23
C LEU A 120 -11.48 4.10 4.88
N ILE A 121 -11.77 3.35 3.82
CA ILE A 121 -11.31 3.65 2.46
C ILE A 121 -11.87 5.01 2.01
N TYR A 122 -13.15 5.27 2.23
CA TYR A 122 -13.80 6.52 1.86
C TYR A 122 -13.18 7.74 2.56
N GLU A 123 -12.90 7.63 3.86
CA GLU A 123 -12.20 8.68 4.61
C GLU A 123 -10.80 8.95 4.06
N GLU A 124 -10.05 7.92 3.69
CA GLU A 124 -8.74 8.10 3.07
C GLU A 124 -8.85 8.72 1.67
N PHE A 125 -9.80 8.29 0.84
CA PHE A 125 -10.02 8.88 -0.48
C PHE A 125 -10.33 10.39 -0.39
N ASN A 126 -11.17 10.80 0.55
CA ASN A 126 -11.53 12.22 0.72
C ASN A 126 -10.31 13.08 1.12
N LYS A 127 -9.32 12.51 1.79
CA LYS A 127 -8.06 13.21 2.08
C LYS A 127 -7.22 13.44 0.82
N PHE A 128 -7.34 12.57 -0.19
CA PHE A 128 -6.57 12.65 -1.44
C PHE A 128 -7.23 13.54 -2.51
N GLU A 129 -8.54 13.81 -2.47
CA GLU A 129 -9.21 14.66 -3.47
C GLU A 129 -8.63 16.09 -3.54
N SER A 130 -8.01 16.58 -2.47
CA SER A 130 -7.34 17.89 -2.44
C SER A 130 -6.03 17.96 -3.23
N ILE A 131 -5.49 16.82 -3.72
CA ILE A 131 -4.20 16.75 -4.41
C ILE A 131 -4.36 16.68 -5.95
N ALA A 132 -5.56 16.41 -6.45
CA ALA A 132 -5.80 16.02 -7.84
C ALA A 132 -5.84 17.16 -8.88
N ASP A 133 -5.95 18.42 -8.51
CA ASP A 133 -6.04 19.53 -9.46
C ASP A 133 -4.77 20.39 -9.48
N GLN A 134 -3.65 19.82 -9.95
CA GLN A 134 -2.52 20.66 -10.35
C GLN A 134 -2.57 20.94 -11.85
N PRO A 135 -2.50 22.23 -12.28
CA PRO A 135 -2.59 22.60 -13.68
C PRO A 135 -1.47 21.95 -14.50
N LYS A 136 -1.86 21.24 -15.57
CA LYS A 136 -0.99 20.42 -16.42
C LYS A 136 0.02 21.19 -17.29
N ASP A 137 0.03 22.53 -17.28
CA ASP A 137 0.78 23.34 -18.25
C ASP A 137 1.51 24.55 -17.64
N TYR A 138 2.51 24.27 -16.79
CA TYR A 138 3.53 25.29 -16.53
C TYR A 138 4.91 24.73 -16.86
N LYS A 139 5.54 25.26 -17.91
CA LYS A 139 6.97 25.07 -18.16
C LYS A 139 7.73 25.71 -17.00
N PHE A 140 8.19 24.90 -16.08
CA PHE A 140 9.06 25.33 -15.00
C PHE A 140 10.48 25.45 -15.58
N ASN A 141 10.89 26.67 -15.91
CA ASN A 141 12.28 26.91 -16.33
C ASN A 141 13.17 26.98 -15.08
N PHE A 142 13.90 25.91 -14.83
CA PHE A 142 14.96 25.90 -13.83
C PHE A 142 16.16 26.68 -14.38
N ASN A 143 16.32 27.95 -13.98
CA ASN A 143 17.37 28.80 -14.47
C ASN A 143 18.06 29.60 -13.36
N GLY A 144 18.16 29.09 -12.16
CA GLY A 144 18.76 29.78 -11.02
C GLY A 144 19.22 28.87 -9.90
N ASP A 145 19.71 29.48 -8.85
CA ASP A 145 20.13 28.80 -7.64
C ASP A 145 18.91 28.40 -6.78
N ILE A 146 19.03 27.31 -6.02
CA ILE A 146 17.99 26.86 -5.08
C ILE A 146 18.26 27.52 -3.74
N LYS A 147 17.36 28.39 -3.29
CA LYS A 147 17.45 29.07 -2.00
C LYS A 147 16.60 28.35 -0.96
N ILE A 148 17.22 27.83 0.06
CA ILE A 148 16.60 27.24 1.22
C ILE A 148 16.56 28.31 2.31
N ASN A 149 15.36 28.75 2.73
CA ASN A 149 15.16 29.86 3.62
C ASN A 149 14.44 29.44 4.90
N ASN A 150 15.13 29.47 6.03
CA ASN A 150 14.62 29.27 7.40
C ASN A 150 13.78 27.99 7.56
N ILE A 151 14.19 26.89 6.94
CA ILE A 151 13.48 25.61 7.01
C ILE A 151 13.52 25.08 8.45
N SER A 152 12.36 24.86 9.03
CA SER A 152 12.16 24.14 10.27
C SER A 152 11.16 23.02 10.07
N PHE A 153 11.48 21.83 10.58
CA PHE A 153 10.65 20.64 10.41
C PHE A 153 10.58 19.79 11.67
N LYS A 154 9.39 19.32 12.00
CA LYS A 154 9.12 18.28 13.01
C LYS A 154 8.13 17.26 12.46
N HIS A 155 8.25 16.01 12.85
CA HIS A 155 7.26 14.98 12.54
C HIS A 155 5.96 15.23 13.33
N GLU A 156 4.80 14.84 12.77
CA GLU A 156 3.47 15.04 13.38
C GLU A 156 3.38 14.54 14.83
N ASN A 157 4.06 13.44 15.15
CA ASN A 157 4.05 12.82 16.48
C ASN A 157 5.21 13.30 17.40
N SER A 158 5.94 14.35 17.01
CA SER A 158 7.08 14.87 17.76
C SER A 158 6.87 16.32 18.20
N GLU A 159 7.12 16.62 19.46
CA GLU A 159 7.14 18.01 19.94
C GLU A 159 8.43 18.74 19.58
N LYS A 160 9.52 18.00 19.30
CA LYS A 160 10.84 18.57 19.03
C LYS A 160 11.06 18.74 17.52
N PHE A 161 11.59 19.90 17.15
CA PHE A 161 12.05 20.13 15.79
C PHE A 161 13.29 19.28 15.48
N LEU A 162 13.24 18.54 14.38
CA LEU A 162 14.39 17.81 13.84
C LEU A 162 15.32 18.74 13.07
N LEU A 163 14.75 19.68 12.31
CA LEU A 163 15.47 20.74 11.62
C LEU A 163 15.02 22.09 12.19
N LYS A 164 15.97 23.01 12.42
CA LYS A 164 15.67 24.35 12.99
C LYS A 164 16.39 25.42 12.19
N ASN A 165 15.64 26.34 11.59
CA ASN A 165 16.14 27.56 10.91
C ASN A 165 17.27 27.26 9.91
N ILE A 166 17.15 26.20 9.11
CA ILE A 166 18.16 25.84 8.13
C ILE A 166 18.05 26.80 6.93
N SER A 167 19.15 27.50 6.62
CA SER A 167 19.21 28.39 5.47
C SER A 167 20.55 28.22 4.77
N PHE A 168 20.49 27.96 3.45
CA PHE A 168 21.66 27.89 2.57
C PHE A 168 21.21 27.95 1.11
N GLU A 169 22.18 28.02 0.19
CA GLU A 169 21.96 28.11 -1.23
C GLU A 169 22.68 26.97 -1.97
N ILE A 170 21.98 26.31 -2.86
CA ILE A 170 22.55 25.32 -3.80
C ILE A 170 22.73 26.02 -5.14
N LYS A 171 23.97 26.24 -5.52
CA LYS A 171 24.30 26.95 -6.77
C LYS A 171 24.13 26.07 -7.98
N LYS A 172 23.57 26.64 -9.04
CA LYS A 172 23.42 25.97 -10.33
C LYS A 172 24.77 25.48 -10.85
N ASN A 173 24.79 24.29 -11.45
CA ASN A 173 26.00 23.65 -12.01
C ASN A 173 27.12 23.42 -10.99
N LYS A 174 26.78 23.35 -9.70
CA LYS A 174 27.73 23.02 -8.63
C LYS A 174 27.28 21.77 -7.90
N VAL A 175 28.24 21.05 -7.32
CA VAL A 175 27.99 19.95 -6.40
C VAL A 175 27.96 20.52 -4.99
N THR A 176 26.89 20.18 -4.25
CA THR A 176 26.72 20.58 -2.84
C THR A 176 26.63 19.31 -1.98
N GLY A 177 27.55 19.18 -1.02
CA GLY A 177 27.54 18.08 -0.04
C GLY A 177 26.84 18.48 1.24
N ILE A 178 25.90 17.64 1.71
CA ILE A 178 25.24 17.76 3.01
C ILE A 178 25.88 16.77 3.97
N ILE A 179 26.61 17.26 4.97
CA ILE A 179 27.36 16.45 5.93
C ILE A 179 26.75 16.63 7.33
N GLY A 180 26.72 15.55 8.10
CA GLY A 180 26.21 15.58 9.47
C GLY A 180 26.18 14.18 10.09
N GLN A 181 26.02 14.12 11.40
CA GLN A 181 25.91 12.86 12.15
C GLN A 181 24.68 12.04 11.73
N ASN A 182 24.69 10.74 12.03
CA ASN A 182 23.52 9.91 11.81
C ASN A 182 22.34 10.42 12.69
N GLY A 183 21.15 10.49 12.08
CA GLY A 183 19.96 11.03 12.76
C GLY A 183 19.89 12.58 12.79
N SER A 184 20.83 13.31 12.21
CA SER A 184 20.79 14.79 12.16
C SER A 184 19.74 15.38 11.22
N GLY A 185 18.98 14.53 10.48
CA GLY A 185 17.92 14.98 9.59
C GLY A 185 18.35 15.18 8.12
N LYS A 186 19.52 14.65 7.69
CA LYS A 186 19.97 14.74 6.29
C LYS A 186 18.92 14.24 5.29
N THR A 187 18.46 13.00 5.43
CA THR A 187 17.40 12.42 4.61
C THR A 187 16.10 13.22 4.67
N THR A 188 15.73 13.74 5.84
CA THR A 188 14.56 14.61 5.99
C THR A 188 14.70 15.90 5.21
N LEU A 189 15.87 16.53 5.25
CA LEU A 189 16.16 17.75 4.49
C LEU A 189 16.12 17.47 2.97
N ILE A 190 16.69 16.34 2.54
CA ILE A 190 16.61 15.87 1.15
C ILE A 190 15.15 15.67 0.72
N ASN A 191 14.35 15.01 1.55
CA ASN A 191 12.93 14.81 1.26
C ASN A 191 12.14 16.12 1.16
N ILE A 192 12.48 17.13 1.96
CA ILE A 192 11.90 18.47 1.87
C ILE A 192 12.34 19.15 0.56
N ILE A 193 13.61 19.03 0.17
CA ILE A 193 14.12 19.56 -1.12
C ILE A 193 13.44 18.86 -2.29
N CYS A 194 13.23 17.55 -2.23
CA CYS A 194 12.48 16.81 -3.25
C CYS A 194 10.98 17.13 -3.27
N GLY A 195 10.47 17.89 -2.29
CA GLY A 195 9.04 18.17 -2.13
C GLY A 195 8.22 16.94 -1.74
N LEU A 196 8.84 15.95 -1.09
CA LEU A 196 8.16 14.78 -0.51
C LEU A 196 7.62 15.07 0.90
N LEU A 197 8.22 16.05 1.57
CA LEU A 197 7.78 16.55 2.87
C LEU A 197 7.62 18.07 2.80
N GLU A 198 6.56 18.58 3.41
CA GLU A 198 6.35 20.02 3.55
C GLU A 198 6.95 20.52 4.87
N PRO A 199 7.78 21.57 4.87
CA PRO A 199 8.36 22.11 6.09
C PRO A 199 7.28 22.82 6.93
N ASN A 200 7.37 22.73 8.27
CA ASN A 200 6.48 23.48 9.16
C ASN A 200 6.69 24.99 9.08
N GLN A 201 7.93 25.42 8.80
CA GLN A 201 8.30 26.82 8.61
C GLN A 201 9.37 26.95 7.54
N GLY A 202 9.41 28.11 6.90
CA GLY A 202 10.35 28.41 5.82
C GLY A 202 9.84 28.04 4.43
N LYS A 203 10.65 28.26 3.43
CA LYS A 203 10.30 27.99 2.01
C LYS A 203 11.55 27.67 1.21
N ILE A 204 11.39 26.84 0.19
CA ILE A 204 12.41 26.59 -0.83
C ILE A 204 12.00 27.36 -2.08
N LYS A 205 12.90 28.16 -2.59
CA LYS A 205 12.65 29.02 -3.75
C LYS A 205 13.64 28.78 -4.88
N ILE A 206 13.16 28.94 -6.10
CA ILE A 206 13.96 29.02 -7.32
C ILE A 206 13.42 30.17 -8.14
N ASN A 207 14.32 31.08 -8.57
CA ASN A 207 13.91 32.30 -9.28
C ASN A 207 12.77 33.05 -8.56
N GLU A 208 12.89 33.16 -7.24
CA GLU A 208 11.91 33.77 -6.30
C GLU A 208 10.55 33.06 -6.21
N LYS A 209 10.31 31.97 -6.94
CA LYS A 209 9.10 31.14 -6.86
C LYS A 209 9.29 30.00 -5.87
N ASN A 210 8.25 29.75 -5.05
CA ASN A 210 8.25 28.60 -4.14
C ASN A 210 8.06 27.30 -4.92
N ILE A 211 8.83 26.25 -4.62
CA ILE A 211 8.71 24.94 -5.29
C ILE A 211 7.31 24.32 -5.08
N HIS A 212 6.66 24.59 -3.95
CA HIS A 212 5.32 24.08 -3.65
C HIS A 212 4.21 24.69 -4.50
N GLU A 213 4.44 25.83 -5.16
CA GLU A 213 3.49 26.41 -6.11
C GLU A 213 3.34 25.58 -7.38
N ASN A 214 4.36 24.78 -7.71
CA ASN A 214 4.34 23.89 -8.86
C ASN A 214 5.20 22.63 -8.62
N LEU A 215 4.77 21.83 -7.63
CA LEU A 215 5.49 20.67 -7.14
C LEU A 215 5.69 19.60 -8.22
N PHE A 216 4.69 19.39 -9.08
CA PHE A 216 4.77 18.41 -10.17
C PHE A 216 5.92 18.71 -11.13
N ASN A 217 6.03 19.94 -11.61
CA ASN A 217 7.11 20.33 -12.51
C ASN A 217 8.48 20.42 -11.82
N TRP A 218 8.48 20.75 -10.51
CA TRP A 218 9.70 20.66 -9.69
C TRP A 218 10.22 19.22 -9.63
N GLN A 219 9.37 18.25 -9.29
CA GLN A 219 9.74 16.83 -9.18
C GLN A 219 10.13 16.23 -10.54
N LYS A 220 9.55 16.72 -11.64
CA LYS A 220 9.87 16.24 -12.99
C LYS A 220 11.31 16.50 -13.41
N ILE A 221 11.95 17.55 -12.90
CA ILE A 221 13.34 17.89 -13.22
C ILE A 221 14.36 17.25 -12.27
N ILE A 222 13.91 16.52 -11.24
CA ILE A 222 14.77 15.88 -10.25
C ILE A 222 14.98 14.41 -10.61
N GLY A 223 16.25 13.99 -10.63
CA GLY A 223 16.65 12.59 -10.55
C GLY A 223 17.02 12.27 -9.11
N PHE A 224 16.21 11.47 -8.43
CA PHE A 224 16.42 11.11 -7.02
C PHE A 224 16.92 9.68 -6.89
N ILE A 225 18.01 9.51 -6.17
CA ILE A 225 18.60 8.23 -5.82
C ILE A 225 18.46 8.05 -4.30
N PRO A 226 17.48 7.26 -3.83
CA PRO A 226 17.23 7.05 -2.40
C PRO A 226 18.25 6.10 -1.78
N GLN A 227 18.40 6.17 -0.46
CA GLN A 227 19.21 5.24 0.33
C GLN A 227 18.73 3.79 0.17
N ASN A 228 17.41 3.55 0.27
CA ASN A 228 16.79 2.24 0.05
C ASN A 228 16.22 2.15 -1.36
N ILE A 229 16.84 1.32 -2.18
CA ILE A 229 16.50 1.19 -3.59
C ILE A 229 15.47 0.08 -3.77
N PHE A 230 14.25 0.46 -4.14
CA PHE A 230 13.18 -0.48 -4.49
C PHE A 230 13.31 -0.93 -5.95
N MET A 231 13.17 -2.25 -6.17
CA MET A 231 13.16 -2.86 -7.51
C MET A 231 11.83 -3.55 -7.76
N ILE A 232 11.32 -3.41 -9.00
CA ILE A 232 10.16 -4.15 -9.47
C ILE A 232 10.62 -5.53 -9.94
N ASP A 233 9.88 -6.58 -9.63
CA ASP A 233 10.11 -7.91 -10.18
C ASP A 233 9.74 -7.94 -11.68
N ASN A 234 10.66 -7.45 -12.50
CA ASN A 234 10.51 -7.30 -13.95
C ASN A 234 11.89 -7.23 -14.61
N THR A 235 11.93 -6.90 -15.91
CA THR A 235 13.17 -6.73 -16.67
C THR A 235 13.99 -5.51 -16.20
N LEU A 236 15.27 -5.51 -16.53
CA LEU A 236 16.17 -4.40 -16.25
C LEU A 236 15.70 -3.11 -16.95
N GLU A 237 15.29 -3.18 -18.23
CA GLU A 237 14.75 -2.02 -18.95
C GLU A 237 13.54 -1.39 -18.28
N THR A 238 12.60 -2.21 -17.76
CA THR A 238 11.43 -1.73 -17.01
C THR A 238 11.84 -1.03 -15.72
N ASN A 239 12.89 -1.53 -15.07
CA ASN A 239 13.43 -0.90 -13.86
C ASN A 239 14.19 0.40 -14.14
N ILE A 240 14.88 0.52 -15.27
CA ILE A 240 15.52 1.77 -15.69
C ILE A 240 14.48 2.80 -16.13
N ALA A 241 13.53 2.40 -16.99
CA ALA A 241 12.43 3.24 -17.47
C ALA A 241 11.24 3.26 -16.49
N PHE A 242 11.51 3.40 -15.20
CA PHE A 242 10.52 3.31 -14.13
C PHE A 242 9.32 4.25 -14.35
N GLY A 243 8.12 3.68 -14.39
CA GLY A 243 6.88 4.41 -14.60
C GLY A 243 6.54 4.73 -16.06
N VAL A 244 7.27 4.12 -17.01
CA VAL A 244 6.97 4.17 -18.44
C VAL A 244 6.34 2.85 -18.85
N GLU A 245 5.24 2.91 -19.61
CA GLU A 245 4.61 1.72 -20.19
C GLU A 245 5.57 1.02 -21.15
N LYS A 246 5.52 -0.30 -21.19
CA LYS A 246 6.50 -1.14 -21.91
C LYS A 246 6.62 -0.76 -23.38
N GLU A 247 5.50 -0.42 -24.01
CA GLU A 247 5.42 -0.02 -25.42
C GLU A 247 6.06 1.34 -25.71
N ASN A 248 6.21 2.18 -24.67
CA ASN A 248 6.74 3.53 -24.73
C ASN A 248 8.18 3.64 -24.25
N ILE A 249 8.83 2.51 -23.89
CA ILE A 249 10.22 2.51 -23.46
C ILE A 249 11.15 2.84 -24.64
N ASP A 250 11.93 3.90 -24.52
CA ASP A 250 13.01 4.22 -25.45
C ASP A 250 14.20 3.30 -25.20
N ARG A 251 14.29 2.24 -25.99
CA ARG A 251 15.30 1.19 -25.84
C ARG A 251 16.72 1.71 -26.15
N ASP A 252 16.88 2.60 -27.12
CA ASP A 252 18.19 3.18 -27.45
C ASP A 252 18.70 4.00 -26.28
N LYS A 253 17.83 4.75 -25.63
CA LYS A 253 18.14 5.50 -24.41
C LYS A 253 18.52 4.57 -23.25
N VAL A 254 17.80 3.46 -23.07
CA VAL A 254 18.15 2.42 -22.06
C VAL A 254 19.56 1.90 -22.30
N LEU A 255 19.86 1.47 -23.52
CA LEU A 255 21.19 0.94 -23.89
C LEU A 255 22.30 1.97 -23.68
N LYS A 256 22.05 3.23 -24.02
CA LYS A 256 23.03 4.31 -23.79
C LYS A 256 23.31 4.50 -22.30
N ILE A 257 22.27 4.48 -21.47
CA ILE A 257 22.39 4.66 -20.02
C ILE A 257 23.07 3.43 -19.38
N MET A 258 22.74 2.21 -19.83
CA MET A 258 23.40 1.00 -19.37
C MET A 258 24.92 1.06 -19.60
N LYS A 259 25.35 1.57 -20.75
CA LYS A 259 26.79 1.79 -21.03
C LYS A 259 27.41 2.83 -20.08
N LEU A 260 26.71 3.93 -19.80
CA LEU A 260 27.20 4.97 -18.89
C LEU A 260 27.35 4.46 -17.44
N THR A 261 26.49 3.54 -17.02
CA THR A 261 26.51 2.97 -15.68
C THR A 261 27.21 1.62 -15.59
N GLU A 262 27.80 1.16 -16.71
CA GLU A 262 28.50 -0.14 -16.83
C GLU A 262 27.62 -1.34 -16.44
N LEU A 263 26.32 -1.27 -16.68
CA LEU A 263 25.40 -2.39 -16.50
C LEU A 263 25.39 -3.33 -17.70
N ASP A 264 25.80 -2.85 -18.88
CA ASP A 264 25.87 -3.60 -20.13
C ASP A 264 26.91 -4.72 -20.12
N ARG A 265 27.84 -4.71 -19.15
CA ARG A 265 28.83 -5.78 -18.96
C ARG A 265 28.23 -7.04 -18.39
N ASP A 266 27.21 -6.91 -17.52
CA ASP A 266 26.65 -8.02 -16.75
C ASP A 266 25.24 -8.40 -17.22
N PHE A 267 24.51 -7.47 -17.87
CA PHE A 267 23.08 -7.61 -18.16
C PHE A 267 22.71 -7.15 -19.56
N SER A 268 21.66 -7.77 -20.11
CA SER A 268 20.88 -7.24 -21.24
C SER A 268 19.65 -6.46 -20.72
N PRO A 269 19.01 -5.63 -21.54
CA PRO A 269 17.77 -4.94 -21.16
C PRO A 269 16.66 -5.86 -20.68
N GLU A 270 16.56 -7.07 -21.24
CA GLU A 270 15.56 -8.09 -20.95
C GLU A 270 15.90 -8.94 -19.71
N SER A 271 17.08 -8.76 -19.10
CA SER A 271 17.48 -9.53 -17.93
C SER A 271 16.48 -9.36 -16.79
N LEU A 272 15.97 -10.47 -16.24
CA LEU A 272 15.11 -10.46 -15.07
C LEU A 272 15.96 -10.23 -13.82
N ILE A 273 15.52 -9.35 -12.95
CA ILE A 273 16.27 -8.98 -11.75
C ILE A 273 15.75 -9.63 -10.46
N GLY A 274 14.63 -10.36 -10.55
CA GLY A 274 13.99 -11.06 -9.43
C GLY A 274 13.26 -10.14 -8.45
N GLU A 275 12.52 -10.77 -7.54
CA GLU A 275 11.74 -10.05 -6.52
C GLU A 275 12.65 -9.13 -5.70
N ASN A 276 12.28 -7.83 -5.67
CA ASN A 276 13.07 -6.77 -5.03
C ASN A 276 14.56 -6.77 -5.39
N GLY A 277 14.90 -7.22 -6.61
CA GLY A 277 16.28 -7.31 -7.08
C GLY A 277 17.10 -8.35 -6.32
N SER A 278 16.52 -9.50 -5.99
CA SER A 278 17.20 -10.59 -5.26
C SER A 278 18.39 -11.19 -5.99
N LEU A 279 18.42 -11.03 -7.32
CA LEU A 279 19.52 -11.51 -8.16
C LEU A 279 20.67 -10.48 -8.32
N LEU A 280 20.57 -9.31 -7.67
CA LEU A 280 21.51 -8.21 -7.82
C LEU A 280 22.34 -7.99 -6.57
N SER A 281 23.61 -7.64 -6.76
CA SER A 281 24.45 -7.10 -5.69
C SER A 281 24.00 -5.68 -5.29
N GLY A 282 24.41 -5.19 -4.10
CA GLY A 282 24.12 -3.82 -3.65
C GLY A 282 24.61 -2.77 -4.64
N GLY A 283 25.83 -2.92 -5.17
CA GLY A 283 26.37 -2.01 -6.18
C GLY A 283 25.60 -2.03 -7.50
N GLN A 284 25.11 -3.20 -7.94
CA GLN A 284 24.26 -3.29 -9.15
C GLN A 284 22.91 -2.61 -8.95
N LYS A 285 22.27 -2.77 -7.78
CA LYS A 285 21.06 -2.02 -7.42
C LYS A 285 21.28 -0.52 -7.48
N GLN A 286 22.43 -0.06 -6.99
CA GLN A 286 22.80 1.36 -7.02
C GLN A 286 22.98 1.87 -8.45
N LYS A 287 23.69 1.12 -9.32
CA LYS A 287 23.83 1.46 -10.75
C LYS A 287 22.45 1.55 -11.43
N ILE A 288 21.50 0.65 -11.13
CA ILE A 288 20.14 0.72 -11.67
C ILE A 288 19.39 1.96 -11.16
N ALA A 289 19.52 2.32 -9.87
CA ALA A 289 18.90 3.54 -9.34
C ALA A 289 19.44 4.82 -10.01
N ILE A 290 20.75 4.87 -10.28
CA ILE A 290 21.38 5.94 -11.04
C ILE A 290 20.84 5.94 -12.48
N SER A 291 20.76 4.79 -13.14
CA SER A 291 20.22 4.65 -14.49
C SER A 291 18.76 5.13 -14.56
N ARG A 292 17.94 4.79 -13.58
CA ARG A 292 16.56 5.25 -13.43
C ARG A 292 16.47 6.77 -13.33
N ALA A 293 17.34 7.39 -12.53
CA ALA A 293 17.37 8.83 -12.38
C ALA A 293 17.79 9.51 -13.70
N LEU A 294 18.79 8.97 -14.40
CA LEU A 294 19.29 9.51 -15.68
C LEU A 294 18.29 9.34 -16.84
N TYR A 295 17.45 8.28 -16.82
CA TYR A 295 16.46 8.04 -17.86
C TYR A 295 15.44 9.18 -18.01
N LYS A 296 15.20 9.94 -16.94
CA LYS A 296 14.28 11.10 -16.93
C LYS A 296 14.91 12.41 -17.44
N ASP A 297 16.17 12.42 -17.88
CA ASP A 297 16.94 13.62 -18.26
C ASP A 297 16.86 14.72 -17.19
N PRO A 298 17.26 14.44 -15.95
CA PRO A 298 17.07 15.36 -14.85
C PRO A 298 17.99 16.59 -14.99
N GLN A 299 17.51 17.74 -14.52
CA GLN A 299 18.34 18.95 -14.39
C GLN A 299 19.08 18.99 -13.05
N ILE A 300 18.56 18.26 -12.05
CA ILE A 300 19.11 18.15 -10.70
C ILE A 300 19.22 16.67 -10.34
N LEU A 301 20.41 16.26 -9.86
CA LEU A 301 20.60 14.92 -9.29
C LEU A 301 20.75 15.04 -7.78
N ILE A 302 19.97 14.26 -7.06
CA ILE A 302 19.99 14.19 -5.59
C ILE A 302 20.29 12.76 -5.16
N PHE A 303 21.35 12.61 -4.36
CA PHE A 303 21.77 11.33 -3.80
C PHE A 303 21.60 11.34 -2.29
N ASP A 304 20.95 10.31 -1.76
CA ASP A 304 20.86 10.08 -0.32
C ASP A 304 21.74 8.88 0.06
N GLU A 305 22.90 9.15 0.67
CA GLU A 305 23.91 8.17 1.09
C GLU A 305 24.36 7.18 -0.02
N PRO A 306 24.92 7.65 -1.15
CA PRO A 306 25.19 6.80 -2.32
C PRO A 306 26.27 5.73 -2.11
N THR A 307 26.96 5.70 -0.98
CA THR A 307 28.12 4.82 -0.72
C THR A 307 27.90 3.85 0.45
N SER A 308 26.67 3.67 0.91
CA SER A 308 26.34 2.82 2.07
C SER A 308 26.26 1.32 1.76
N SER A 309 26.49 0.90 0.53
CA SER A 309 26.44 -0.51 0.07
C SER A 309 27.71 -0.95 -0.63
#